data_c6778f560992aff6d0e46ec123d7f541
#
_entry.id   c6778f560992aff6d0e46ec123d7f541
#
_cell.length_a   1.000
_cell.length_b   1.000
_cell.length_c   1.000
_cell.angle_alpha   90.00
_cell.angle_beta   90.00
_cell.angle_gamma   90.00
#
_symmetry.space_group_name_H-M   'P 1'
#
loop_
_entity.id
_entity.type
_entity.pdbx_description
1 polymer ?
#
loop_
_entity_poly.entity_id
_entity_poly.type
_entity_poly.pdbx_seq_one_letter_code
_entity_poly.pdbx_strand_id
1 'polypeptide(L)' 'MHPFEIEMLEFAAEWAPYGGNDDAAFVRFGLTPEEFHRRLARLLVTPTARTLDNATIARLRAQCADRSGGPARR' A
#
# COMPACT_ATOMS: atom_id res chain seq x y z
N MET A 1 4.09 12.81 12.74
CA MET A 1 3.42 11.65 12.13
C MET A 1 2.03 12.02 11.70
N HIS A 2 1.64 11.59 10.53
CA HIS A 2 0.34 11.92 9.98
C HIS A 2 -0.65 10.80 10.16
N PRO A 3 -1.82 11.08 10.73
CA PRO A 3 -2.87 10.05 10.84
C PRO A 3 -3.20 9.43 9.49
N PHE A 4 -3.12 10.23 8.42
CA PHE A 4 -3.38 9.74 7.08
C PHE A 4 -2.46 8.59 6.71
N GLU A 5 -1.18 8.69 7.08
CA GLU A 5 -0.22 7.63 6.77
C GLU A 5 -0.53 6.36 7.53
N ILE A 6 -0.90 6.50 8.79
CA ILE A 6 -1.27 5.34 9.59
C ILE A 6 -2.51 4.68 9.02
N GLU A 7 -3.49 5.49 8.61
CA GLU A 7 -4.71 4.95 8.03
C GLU A 7 -4.43 4.21 6.73
N MET A 8 -3.51 4.72 5.92
CA MET A 8 -3.15 4.03 4.69
C MET A 8 -2.53 2.67 4.98
N LEU A 9 -1.65 2.62 5.96
CA LEU A 9 -1.01 1.34 6.32
C LEU A 9 -2.02 0.36 6.88
N GLU A 10 -2.93 0.83 7.72
CA GLU A 10 -3.95 -0.05 8.28
C GLU A 10 -4.89 -0.56 7.20
N PHE A 11 -5.30 0.32 6.30
CA PHE A 11 -6.14 -0.08 5.18
C PHE A 11 -5.44 -1.11 4.32
N ALA A 12 -4.18 -0.85 3.99
CA ALA A 12 -3.42 -1.75 3.15
C ALA A 12 -3.26 -3.13 3.81
N ALA A 13 -3.00 -3.13 5.11
CA ALA A 13 -2.85 -4.38 5.83
C ALA A 13 -4.15 -5.18 5.86
N GLU A 14 -5.26 -4.48 6.02
CA GLU A 14 -6.56 -5.12 6.06
C GLU A 14 -6.87 -5.82 4.74
N TRP A 15 -6.52 -5.20 3.64
CA TRP A 15 -6.84 -5.73 2.32
C TRP A 15 -5.70 -6.56 1.71
N ALA A 16 -4.56 -6.67 2.40
CA ALA A 16 -3.42 -7.40 1.87
C ALA A 16 -3.75 -8.85 1.49
N PRO A 17 -4.49 -9.61 2.32
CA PRO A 17 -4.79 -11.00 1.95
C PRO A 17 -5.66 -11.14 0.70
N TYR A 18 -6.30 -10.06 0.30
CA TYR A 18 -7.20 -10.07 -0.86
C TYR A 18 -6.58 -9.42 -2.09
N GLY A 19 -5.31 -9.06 -2.02
CA GLY A 19 -4.66 -8.42 -3.15
C GLY A 19 -4.90 -6.93 -3.24
N GLY A 20 -5.50 -6.33 -2.21
CA GLY A 20 -5.79 -4.92 -2.20
C GLY A 20 -7.22 -4.62 -2.62
N ASN A 21 -7.59 -3.35 -2.56
CA ASN A 21 -8.92 -2.92 -2.98
C ASN A 21 -8.81 -1.49 -3.49
N ASP A 22 -8.56 -1.37 -4.79
CA ASP A 22 -8.31 -0.07 -5.40
C ASP A 22 -9.51 0.85 -5.31
N ASP A 23 -10.71 0.31 -5.50
CA ASP A 23 -11.91 1.12 -5.45
C ASP A 23 -12.15 1.70 -4.06
N ALA A 24 -11.99 0.88 -3.04
CA ALA A 24 -12.17 1.34 -1.67
C ALA A 24 -11.11 2.37 -1.30
N ALA A 25 -9.89 2.19 -1.78
CA ALA A 25 -8.82 3.14 -1.52
C ALA A 25 -9.13 4.48 -2.16
N PHE A 26 -9.65 4.47 -3.38
CA PHE A 26 -10.00 5.69 -4.05
C PHE A 26 -11.09 6.45 -3.30
N VAL A 27 -12.12 5.73 -2.87
CA VAL A 27 -13.21 6.35 -2.13
C VAL A 27 -12.72 6.92 -0.80
N ARG A 28 -11.87 6.17 -0.11
CA ARG A 28 -11.46 6.55 1.23
C ARG A 28 -10.41 7.65 1.23
N PHE A 29 -9.46 7.59 0.30
CA PHE A 29 -8.31 8.51 0.33
C PHE A 29 -8.29 9.48 -0.84
N GLY A 30 -9.14 9.27 -1.84
CA GLY A 30 -9.14 10.13 -3.01
C GLY A 30 -7.94 9.96 -3.90
N LEU A 31 -7.27 8.81 -3.82
CA LEU A 31 -6.06 8.55 -4.60
C LEU A 31 -6.34 7.51 -5.66
N THR A 32 -5.76 7.71 -6.85
CA THR A 32 -5.80 6.68 -7.87
C THR A 32 -5.02 5.46 -7.40
N PRO A 33 -5.25 4.28 -8.01
CA PRO A 33 -4.48 3.11 -7.62
C PRO A 33 -2.97 3.32 -7.72
N GLU A 34 -2.51 3.97 -8.79
CA GLU A 34 -1.09 4.25 -8.94
C GLU A 34 -0.57 5.14 -7.84
N GLU A 35 -1.31 6.19 -7.54
CA GLU A 35 -0.90 7.13 -6.52
C GLU A 35 -0.89 6.48 -5.15
N PHE A 36 -1.92 5.69 -4.86
CA PHE A 36 -2.01 5.00 -3.59
C PHE A 36 -0.81 4.08 -3.39
N HIS A 37 -0.50 3.28 -4.39
CA HIS A 37 0.58 2.31 -4.25
C HIS A 37 1.95 2.98 -4.24
N ARG A 38 2.10 4.12 -4.92
CA ARG A 38 3.34 4.87 -4.86
C ARG A 38 3.58 5.40 -3.45
N ARG A 39 2.56 5.96 -2.84
CA ARG A 39 2.68 6.46 -1.48
C ARG A 39 2.88 5.34 -0.48
N LEU A 40 2.17 4.24 -0.69
CA LEU A 40 2.31 3.09 0.18
C LEU A 40 3.73 2.53 0.13
N ALA A 41 4.31 2.45 -1.06
CA ALA A 41 5.67 1.96 -1.19
C ALA A 41 6.65 2.80 -0.37
N ARG A 42 6.45 4.11 -0.36
CA ARG A 42 7.29 4.98 0.46
C ARG A 42 7.09 4.74 1.94
N LEU A 43 5.84 4.55 2.34
CA LEU A 43 5.55 4.32 3.75
C LEU A 43 6.13 3.01 4.25
N LEU A 44 6.20 2.01 3.39
CA LEU A 44 6.68 0.70 3.81
C LEU A 44 8.15 0.70 4.18
N VAL A 45 8.91 1.69 3.75
CA VAL A 45 10.32 1.77 4.12
C VAL A 45 10.56 2.73 5.28
N THR A 46 9.49 3.27 5.88
CA THR A 46 9.63 4.15 7.03
C THR A 46 9.43 3.35 8.33
N PRO A 47 9.89 3.90 9.45
CA PRO A 47 9.66 3.24 10.74
C PRO A 47 8.19 3.05 11.07
N THR A 48 7.32 3.89 10.55
CA THR A 48 5.89 3.77 10.81
C THR A 48 5.36 2.41 10.36
N ALA A 49 5.93 1.84 9.30
CA ALA A 49 5.49 0.56 8.80
C ALA A 49 5.79 -0.59 9.75
N ARG A 50 6.61 -0.36 10.76
CA ARG A 50 6.94 -1.42 11.71
C ARG A 50 5.77 -1.83 12.57
N THR A 51 4.66 -1.09 12.51
CA THR A 51 3.45 -1.52 13.17
C THR A 51 2.85 -2.76 12.50
N LEU A 52 3.28 -3.05 11.27
CA LEU A 52 2.82 -4.23 10.55
C LEU A 52 3.84 -5.36 10.72
N ASP A 53 3.35 -6.60 10.61
CA ASP A 53 4.26 -7.73 10.68
C ASP A 53 5.02 -7.89 9.36
N ASN A 54 6.13 -8.62 9.41
CA ASN A 54 7.00 -8.75 8.25
C ASN A 54 6.33 -9.40 7.07
N ALA A 55 5.47 -10.38 7.31
CA ALA A 55 4.77 -11.06 6.23
C ALA A 55 3.84 -10.09 5.49
N THR A 56 3.15 -9.24 6.25
CA THR A 56 2.27 -8.26 5.64
C THR A 56 3.06 -7.24 4.84
N ILE A 57 4.18 -6.77 5.39
CA ILE A 57 5.02 -5.81 4.68
C ILE A 57 5.52 -6.41 3.37
N ALA A 58 5.98 -7.66 3.41
CA ALA A 58 6.47 -8.32 2.21
C ALA A 58 5.38 -8.43 1.14
N ARG A 59 4.17 -8.78 1.59
CA ARG A 59 3.04 -8.91 0.67
C ARG A 59 2.69 -7.56 0.04
N LEU A 60 2.69 -6.50 0.84
CA LEU A 60 2.36 -5.18 0.33
C LEU A 60 3.43 -4.66 -0.61
N ARG A 61 4.70 -4.96 -0.32
CA ARG A 61 5.78 -4.55 -1.23
C ARG A 61 5.63 -5.24 -2.58
N ALA A 62 5.24 -6.51 -2.57
CA ALA A 62 5.01 -7.23 -3.82
C ALA A 62 3.85 -6.62 -4.60
N GLN A 63 2.78 -6.24 -3.91
CA GLN A 63 1.66 -5.61 -4.57
C GLN A 63 2.05 -4.28 -5.19
N CYS A 64 2.82 -3.48 -4.47
CA CYS A 64 3.26 -2.19 -4.99
C CYS A 64 4.14 -2.35 -6.21
N ALA A 65 5.03 -3.31 -6.20
CA ALA A 65 5.91 -3.56 -7.33
C ALA A 65 5.11 -4.01 -8.54
N ASP A 66 4.14 -4.87 -8.30
CA ASP A 66 3.30 -5.39 -9.37
C ASP A 66 2.48 -4.28 -10.01
N ARG A 67 1.91 -3.40 -9.17
CA ARG A 67 1.03 -2.35 -9.66
C ARG A 67 1.78 -1.22 -10.33
N SER A 68 2.93 -0.85 -9.81
CA SER A 68 3.58 0.35 -10.29
C SER A 68 4.59 0.08 -11.38
N GLY A 69 5.14 -1.11 -11.45
CA GLY A 69 6.21 -1.34 -12.40
C GLY A 69 5.97 -2.47 -13.37
N GLY A 70 4.94 -3.24 -13.11
CA GLY A 70 4.77 -4.48 -13.82
C GLY A 70 4.76 -4.40 -15.32
N PRO A 71 3.94 -3.57 -15.87
CA PRO A 71 3.79 -3.59 -17.32
C PRO A 71 5.03 -3.20 -18.03
N ALA A 72 5.84 -2.52 -17.36
CA ALA A 72 7.00 -2.07 -18.03
C ALA A 72 7.79 -3.20 -18.47
N ARG A 73 7.60 -4.08 -18.27
CA ARG A 73 8.37 -4.96 -18.70
C ARG A 73 8.13 -5.76 -19.55
N ARG A 74 8.03 -5.65 -19.87
CA ARG A 74 7.91 -6.34 -20.60
C ARG A 74 7.92 -6.35 -21.18
#